data_95ea144119d1f305c482be31a4419f3d
#
_entry.id   95ea144119d1f305c482be31a4419f3d
#
_cell.length_a   1.000
_cell.length_b   1.000
_cell.length_c   1.000
_cell.angle_alpha   90.00
_cell.angle_beta   90.00
_cell.angle_gamma   90.00
#
_symmetry.space_group_name_H-M   'P 1'
#
loop_
_entity.id
_entity.type
_entity.pdbx_description
1 polymer ?
#
loop_
_entity_poly.entity_id
_entity_poly.type
_entity_poly.pdbx_seq_one_letter_code
_entity_poly.pdbx_strand_id
1 'polypeptide(L)'
;MFQTLRNREAAMPFIMLAVLIDMAAIGVIIPVLPVLVASFSANQADQAYWYGVVAVAFGMANFLGSPLLGALSDRFGRRPVLLLGFMGLGISFFGIALTDTLWGLIVVRTLGGVMQGNIAIANAYVADISSPEQRAKRFGLLGAMMGVGFIIGPVVGGLMGAINLHLPFYLAGGLTLLNLLYGYFVLPESLPLDKRKPFAWRDANPIKALRGLAQLKGVGPLVGVVALSGLAQFVLYTVWVLYNAFKFGWGAEENGYSLTAVGVTAVLVQGVLMGPLLKRFKPQRLVIMGLVSSALGYFLWGAATQGWMMYAVIGINLLGGTVTASVQSLISSAADSRNQGQTMGAVSSLNGLMAVVAPMLGAPLLAAVSHFPQGDWRIGAPFFFCSALQVGSLVLAVLYLRRHPQSPR
;
A
#
# COMPACT_ATOMS: atom_id res chain seq x y z
N MET A 1 -24.95 -29.75 0.05
CA MET A 1 -24.98 -28.48 -0.70
C MET A 1 -25.42 -27.29 0.17
N PHE A 2 -26.53 -27.33 0.90
CA PHE A 2 -26.97 -26.19 1.77
C PHE A 2 -26.08 -25.94 3.01
N GLN A 3 -25.51 -26.96 3.63
CA GLN A 3 -24.57 -26.79 4.76
C GLN A 3 -23.22 -26.15 4.33
N THR A 4 -22.73 -26.46 3.12
CA THR A 4 -21.51 -25.87 2.57
C THR A 4 -21.69 -24.39 2.21
N LEU A 5 -22.87 -23.97 1.77
CA LEU A 5 -23.17 -22.56 1.48
C LEU A 5 -23.30 -21.74 2.78
N ARG A 6 -23.94 -22.27 3.82
CA ARG A 6 -24.06 -21.62 5.13
C ARG A 6 -22.71 -21.42 5.82
N ASN A 7 -21.79 -22.38 5.70
CA ASN A 7 -20.43 -22.25 6.21
C ASN A 7 -19.59 -21.24 5.42
N ARG A 8 -19.86 -21.04 4.13
CA ARG A 8 -19.18 -20.04 3.29
C ARG A 8 -19.61 -18.61 3.61
N GLU A 9 -20.89 -18.37 3.92
CA GLU A 9 -21.35 -17.04 4.32
C GLU A 9 -20.85 -16.67 5.72
N ALA A 10 -20.77 -17.64 6.62
CA ALA A 10 -20.22 -17.46 7.97
C ALA A 10 -18.70 -17.15 7.96
N ALA A 11 -17.97 -17.49 6.90
CA ALA A 11 -16.53 -17.21 6.79
C ALA A 11 -16.20 -15.72 6.55
N MET A 12 -17.14 -14.92 6.05
CA MET A 12 -16.89 -13.52 5.71
C MET A 12 -16.49 -12.65 6.92
N PRO A 13 -17.19 -12.65 8.06
CA PRO A 13 -16.77 -11.91 9.25
C PRO A 13 -15.36 -12.30 9.73
N PHE A 14 -15.01 -13.58 9.58
CA PHE A 14 -13.72 -14.10 10.02
C PHE A 14 -12.56 -13.56 9.19
N ILE A 15 -12.66 -13.57 7.87
CA ILE A 15 -11.61 -13.02 7.01
C ILE A 15 -11.52 -11.49 7.13
N MET A 16 -12.65 -10.80 7.37
CA MET A 16 -12.68 -9.37 7.60
C MET A 16 -11.91 -8.99 8.87
N LEU A 17 -12.15 -9.70 9.99
CA LEU A 17 -11.43 -9.49 11.23
C LEU A 17 -9.93 -9.79 11.07
N ALA A 18 -9.60 -10.87 10.37
CA ALA A 18 -8.21 -11.23 10.09
C ALA A 18 -7.48 -10.13 9.32
N VAL A 19 -8.11 -9.55 8.30
CA VAL A 19 -7.54 -8.45 7.51
C VAL A 19 -7.46 -7.15 8.32
N LEU A 20 -8.44 -6.85 9.16
CA LEU A 20 -8.39 -5.70 10.06
C LEU A 20 -7.18 -5.78 11.00
N ILE A 21 -6.97 -6.94 11.64
CA ILE A 21 -5.85 -7.18 12.55
C ILE A 21 -4.51 -7.08 11.81
N ASP A 22 -4.41 -7.67 10.61
CA ASP A 22 -3.20 -7.63 9.78
C ASP A 22 -2.84 -6.18 9.38
N MET A 23 -3.83 -5.40 8.95
CA MET A 23 -3.64 -3.98 8.60
C MET A 23 -3.30 -3.10 9.80
N ALA A 24 -3.90 -3.37 10.96
CA ALA A 24 -3.55 -2.67 12.18
C ALA A 24 -2.12 -2.98 12.60
N ALA A 25 -1.68 -4.24 12.56
CA ALA A 25 -0.32 -4.65 12.87
C ALA A 25 0.72 -3.98 11.94
N ILE A 26 0.44 -3.89 10.65
CA ILE A 26 1.28 -3.16 9.69
C ILE A 26 1.29 -1.67 10.02
N GLY A 27 0.12 -1.08 10.25
CA GLY A 27 -0.03 0.36 10.55
C GLY A 27 0.74 0.80 11.80
N VAL A 28 0.77 -0.05 12.84
CA VAL A 28 1.49 0.19 14.11
C VAL A 28 2.98 0.43 13.89
N ILE A 29 3.58 -0.20 12.89
CA ILE A 29 5.03 -0.17 12.64
C ILE A 29 5.46 1.07 11.86
N ILE A 30 4.58 1.60 10.99
CA ILE A 30 4.94 2.64 10.02
C ILE A 30 5.57 3.87 10.67
N PRO A 31 5.01 4.48 11.73
CA PRO A 31 5.60 5.69 12.33
C PRO A 31 6.88 5.43 13.11
N VAL A 32 7.16 4.18 13.50
CA VAL A 32 8.23 3.82 14.45
C VAL A 32 9.46 3.25 13.76
N LEU A 33 9.29 2.51 12.66
CA LEU A 33 10.40 1.84 11.97
C LEU A 33 11.51 2.80 11.53
N PRO A 34 11.22 3.98 10.94
CA PRO A 34 12.27 4.95 10.60
C PRO A 34 13.01 5.49 11.81
N VAL A 35 12.31 5.65 12.94
CA VAL A 35 12.91 6.09 14.22
C VAL A 35 13.79 5.00 14.81
N LEU A 36 13.38 3.73 14.69
CA LEU A 36 14.22 2.59 15.09
C LEU A 36 15.52 2.53 14.27
N VAL A 37 15.44 2.78 12.94
CA VAL A 37 16.65 2.84 12.09
C VAL A 37 17.59 3.95 12.53
N ALA A 38 17.07 5.08 13.06
CA ALA A 38 17.90 6.15 13.60
C ALA A 38 18.82 5.68 14.74
N SER A 39 18.35 4.75 15.58
CA SER A 39 19.18 4.22 16.71
C SER A 39 20.41 3.42 16.24
N PHE A 40 20.44 2.98 14.99
CA PHE A 40 21.56 2.27 14.36
C PHE A 40 22.37 3.16 13.40
N SER A 41 22.03 4.44 13.27
CA SER A 41 22.58 5.34 12.26
C SER A 41 23.43 6.42 12.89
N ALA A 42 24.53 6.81 12.21
CA ALA A 42 25.44 7.83 12.72
C ALA A 42 24.89 9.26 12.58
N ASN A 43 24.05 9.50 11.55
CA ASN A 43 23.47 10.82 11.23
C ASN A 43 22.22 10.64 10.39
N GLN A 44 21.53 11.76 10.07
CA GLN A 44 20.29 11.75 9.27
C GLN A 44 20.47 11.21 7.85
N ALA A 45 21.60 11.48 7.19
CA ALA A 45 21.87 10.96 5.86
C ALA A 45 22.04 9.44 5.89
N ASP A 46 22.74 8.92 6.89
CA ASP A 46 22.93 7.50 7.12
C ASP A 46 21.60 6.81 7.48
N GLN A 47 20.78 7.44 8.31
CA GLN A 47 19.43 6.98 8.63
C GLN A 47 18.54 6.87 7.38
N ALA A 48 18.52 7.90 6.54
CA ALA A 48 17.71 7.89 5.31
C ALA A 48 18.20 6.78 4.34
N TYR A 49 19.52 6.63 4.19
CA TYR A 49 20.12 5.58 3.37
C TYR A 49 19.72 4.19 3.84
N TRP A 50 19.95 3.88 5.13
CA TRP A 50 19.68 2.54 5.67
C TRP A 50 18.19 2.23 5.74
N TYR A 51 17.35 3.22 6.03
CA TYR A 51 15.90 3.05 5.93
C TYR A 51 15.49 2.71 4.48
N GLY A 52 16.11 3.36 3.49
CA GLY A 52 15.94 3.03 2.08
C GLY A 52 16.31 1.57 1.77
N VAL A 53 17.46 1.10 2.27
CA VAL A 53 17.90 -0.30 2.11
C VAL A 53 16.89 -1.28 2.73
N VAL A 54 16.45 -1.02 3.97
CA VAL A 54 15.43 -1.84 4.66
C VAL A 54 14.11 -1.86 3.89
N ALA A 55 13.68 -0.71 3.35
CA ALA A 55 12.44 -0.60 2.57
C ALA A 55 12.56 -1.33 1.21
N VAL A 56 13.70 -1.22 0.52
CA VAL A 56 13.98 -1.97 -0.74
C VAL A 56 14.00 -3.46 -0.48
N ALA A 57 14.67 -3.92 0.58
CA ALA A 57 14.74 -5.34 0.92
C ALA A 57 13.34 -5.93 1.18
N PHE A 58 12.51 -5.21 1.96
CA PHE A 58 11.12 -5.58 2.19
C PHE A 58 10.30 -5.56 0.91
N GLY A 59 10.37 -4.47 0.13
CA GLY A 59 9.60 -4.29 -1.10
C GLY A 59 9.95 -5.34 -2.16
N MET A 60 11.24 -5.63 -2.36
CA MET A 60 11.70 -6.66 -3.29
C MET A 60 11.22 -8.05 -2.86
N ALA A 61 11.36 -8.36 -1.56
CA ALA A 61 10.89 -9.62 -0.99
C ALA A 61 9.37 -9.78 -1.15
N ASN A 62 8.59 -8.70 -0.95
CA ASN A 62 7.15 -8.70 -1.17
C ASN A 62 6.78 -8.83 -2.65
N PHE A 63 7.47 -8.14 -3.54
CA PHE A 63 7.23 -8.19 -4.99
C PHE A 63 7.41 -9.61 -5.55
N LEU A 64 8.42 -10.34 -5.05
CA LEU A 64 8.67 -11.72 -5.42
C LEU A 64 7.81 -12.72 -4.64
N GLY A 65 7.59 -12.47 -3.35
CA GLY A 65 6.88 -13.36 -2.43
C GLY A 65 5.37 -13.40 -2.65
N SER A 66 4.73 -12.27 -2.98
CA SER A 66 3.27 -12.21 -3.13
C SER A 66 2.73 -13.12 -4.22
N PRO A 67 3.30 -13.15 -5.46
CA PRO A 67 2.86 -14.12 -6.48
C PRO A 67 3.18 -15.57 -6.11
N LEU A 68 4.30 -15.80 -5.41
CA LEU A 68 4.67 -17.13 -4.93
C LEU A 68 3.66 -17.66 -3.91
N LEU A 69 3.32 -16.86 -2.89
CA LEU A 69 2.30 -17.21 -1.90
C LEU A 69 0.93 -17.37 -2.55
N GLY A 70 0.59 -16.55 -3.54
CA GLY A 70 -0.62 -16.71 -4.34
C GLY A 70 -0.68 -18.08 -5.03
N ALA A 71 0.36 -18.47 -5.76
CA ALA A 71 0.45 -19.76 -6.43
C ALA A 71 0.45 -20.96 -5.45
N LEU A 72 1.12 -20.80 -4.30
CA LEU A 72 1.07 -21.81 -3.22
C LEU A 72 -0.35 -21.94 -2.66
N SER A 73 -1.09 -20.83 -2.52
CA SER A 73 -2.46 -20.84 -2.02
C SER A 73 -3.45 -21.49 -3.02
N ASP A 74 -3.19 -21.40 -4.32
CA ASP A 74 -3.95 -22.11 -5.35
C ASP A 74 -3.74 -23.62 -5.29
N ARG A 75 -2.55 -24.08 -4.86
CA ARG A 75 -2.22 -25.51 -4.76
C ARG A 75 -2.62 -26.13 -3.42
N PHE A 76 -2.25 -25.50 -2.32
CA PHE A 76 -2.41 -26.07 -0.97
C PHE A 76 -3.71 -25.66 -0.28
N GLY A 77 -4.40 -24.66 -0.81
CA GLY A 77 -5.57 -24.04 -0.21
C GLY A 77 -5.26 -22.64 0.35
N ARG A 78 -6.28 -21.82 0.52
CA ARG A 78 -6.12 -20.44 0.99
C ARG A 78 -5.72 -20.38 2.46
N ARG A 79 -6.42 -21.17 3.30
CA ARG A 79 -6.22 -21.17 4.75
C ARG A 79 -4.79 -21.53 5.17
N PRO A 80 -4.16 -22.65 4.74
CA PRO A 80 -2.80 -23.00 5.17
C PRO A 80 -1.77 -21.94 4.82
N VAL A 81 -1.91 -21.28 3.64
CA VAL A 81 -0.95 -20.28 3.19
C VAL A 81 -1.15 -18.95 3.89
N LEU A 82 -2.41 -18.57 4.22
CA LEU A 82 -2.69 -17.42 5.10
C LEU A 82 -2.05 -17.62 6.48
N LEU A 83 -2.20 -18.81 7.08
CA LEU A 83 -1.60 -19.13 8.37
C LEU A 83 -0.07 -19.08 8.33
N LEU A 84 0.54 -19.60 7.25
CA LEU A 84 1.98 -19.48 7.03
C LEU A 84 2.42 -18.00 6.94
N GLY A 85 1.66 -17.18 6.24
CA GLY A 85 1.91 -15.74 6.14
C GLY A 85 1.83 -15.03 7.50
N PHE A 86 0.80 -15.30 8.31
CA PHE A 86 0.69 -14.75 9.67
C PHE A 86 1.83 -15.22 10.57
N MET A 87 2.21 -16.50 10.51
CA MET A 87 3.35 -17.01 11.26
C MET A 87 4.65 -16.29 10.88
N GLY A 88 4.94 -16.16 9.59
CA GLY A 88 6.15 -15.48 9.12
C GLY A 88 6.17 -13.98 9.44
N LEU A 89 5.03 -13.30 9.35
CA LEU A 89 4.91 -11.90 9.78
C LEU A 89 5.10 -11.75 11.29
N GLY A 90 4.52 -12.63 12.11
CA GLY A 90 4.73 -12.64 13.55
C GLY A 90 6.20 -12.81 13.92
N ILE A 91 6.89 -13.77 13.29
CA ILE A 91 8.34 -13.96 13.45
C ILE A 91 9.12 -12.70 13.07
N SER A 92 8.74 -12.05 11.95
CA SER A 92 9.36 -10.81 11.50
C SER A 92 9.17 -9.69 12.53
N PHE A 93 7.97 -9.49 13.09
CA PHE A 93 7.69 -8.42 14.04
C PHE A 93 8.40 -8.63 15.37
N PHE A 94 8.36 -9.84 15.93
CA PHE A 94 9.16 -10.16 17.12
C PHE A 94 10.66 -10.07 16.84
N GLY A 95 11.11 -10.50 15.65
CA GLY A 95 12.49 -10.36 15.23
C GLY A 95 12.95 -8.89 15.18
N ILE A 96 12.11 -7.96 14.70
CA ILE A 96 12.40 -6.52 14.73
C ILE A 96 12.50 -6.03 16.20
N ALA A 97 11.57 -6.46 17.06
CA ALA A 97 11.57 -6.07 18.47
C ALA A 97 12.81 -6.53 19.24
N LEU A 98 13.44 -7.62 18.80
CA LEU A 98 14.56 -8.28 19.50
C LEU A 98 15.92 -8.01 18.84
N THR A 99 15.94 -7.36 17.65
CA THR A 99 17.22 -7.13 16.97
C THR A 99 17.91 -5.86 17.44
N ASP A 100 19.22 -5.97 17.73
CA ASP A 100 20.08 -4.87 18.11
C ASP A 100 21.04 -4.46 16.98
N THR A 101 20.82 -4.97 15.77
CA THR A 101 21.68 -4.70 14.61
C THR A 101 20.89 -4.38 13.36
N LEU A 102 21.47 -3.52 12.53
CA LEU A 102 20.90 -3.14 11.25
C LEU A 102 20.78 -4.33 10.29
N TRP A 103 21.75 -5.22 10.27
CA TRP A 103 21.71 -6.43 9.44
C TRP A 103 20.62 -7.40 9.88
N GLY A 104 20.45 -7.57 11.20
CA GLY A 104 19.32 -8.34 11.75
C GLY A 104 17.99 -7.74 11.30
N LEU A 105 17.84 -6.41 11.35
CA LEU A 105 16.66 -5.71 10.89
C LEU A 105 16.38 -5.97 9.40
N ILE A 106 17.39 -5.93 8.53
CA ILE A 106 17.24 -6.22 7.08
C ILE A 106 16.78 -7.66 6.88
N VAL A 107 17.36 -8.63 7.57
CA VAL A 107 16.98 -10.05 7.45
C VAL A 107 15.52 -10.28 7.85
N VAL A 108 15.11 -9.79 9.02
CA VAL A 108 13.73 -9.99 9.50
C VAL A 108 12.72 -9.22 8.67
N ARG A 109 13.07 -8.05 8.14
CA ARG A 109 12.23 -7.29 7.20
C ARG A 109 12.11 -7.98 5.86
N THR A 110 13.17 -8.61 5.36
CA THR A 110 13.12 -9.44 4.13
C THR A 110 12.17 -10.61 4.32
N LEU A 111 12.25 -11.32 5.46
CA LEU A 111 11.30 -12.38 5.79
C LEU A 111 9.85 -11.86 5.81
N GLY A 112 9.62 -10.73 6.51
CA GLY A 112 8.30 -10.09 6.55
C GLY A 112 7.79 -9.71 5.17
N GLY A 113 8.66 -9.21 4.29
CA GLY A 113 8.32 -8.89 2.90
C GLY A 113 7.83 -10.11 2.12
N VAL A 114 8.54 -11.25 2.18
CA VAL A 114 8.09 -12.51 1.53
C VAL A 114 6.69 -12.90 2.02
N MET A 115 6.43 -12.76 3.33
CA MET A 115 5.18 -13.21 3.96
C MET A 115 4.02 -12.20 3.84
N GLN A 116 4.26 -10.99 3.30
CA GLN A 116 3.25 -9.93 3.15
C GLN A 116 2.15 -10.23 2.11
N GLY A 117 2.22 -11.36 1.40
CA GLY A 117 1.24 -11.76 0.38
C GLY A 117 -0.18 -12.07 0.90
N ASN A 118 -0.43 -11.96 2.21
CA ASN A 118 -1.72 -12.28 2.84
C ASN A 118 -2.90 -11.50 2.26
N ILE A 119 -2.71 -10.22 1.87
CA ILE A 119 -3.77 -9.40 1.27
C ILE A 119 -4.24 -9.99 -0.05
N ALA A 120 -3.31 -10.45 -0.89
CA ALA A 120 -3.66 -11.08 -2.17
C ALA A 120 -4.44 -12.38 -1.95
N ILE A 121 -4.03 -13.18 -0.97
CA ILE A 121 -4.71 -14.43 -0.61
C ILE A 121 -6.09 -14.14 0.01
N ALA A 122 -6.22 -13.12 0.87
CA ALA A 122 -7.49 -12.69 1.44
C ALA A 122 -8.49 -12.25 0.36
N ASN A 123 -8.02 -11.50 -0.64
CA ASN A 123 -8.83 -11.15 -1.82
C ASN A 123 -9.30 -12.39 -2.58
N ALA A 124 -8.41 -13.35 -2.82
CA ALA A 124 -8.76 -14.62 -3.46
C ALA A 124 -9.76 -15.43 -2.60
N TYR A 125 -9.55 -15.48 -1.29
CA TYR A 125 -10.46 -16.10 -0.34
C TYR A 125 -11.87 -15.51 -0.43
N VAL A 126 -11.99 -14.16 -0.41
CA VAL A 126 -13.28 -13.46 -0.55
C VAL A 126 -13.92 -13.76 -1.91
N ALA A 127 -13.11 -13.82 -2.99
CA ALA A 127 -13.61 -14.21 -4.32
C ALA A 127 -14.18 -15.63 -4.34
N ASP A 128 -13.52 -16.58 -3.65
CA ASP A 128 -13.92 -17.99 -3.59
C ASP A 128 -15.25 -18.20 -2.85
N ILE A 129 -15.53 -17.40 -1.81
CA ILE A 129 -16.74 -17.51 -1.00
C ILE A 129 -17.90 -16.61 -1.47
N SER A 130 -17.66 -15.76 -2.50
CA SER A 130 -18.63 -14.77 -2.96
C SER A 130 -19.32 -15.17 -4.25
N SER A 131 -20.65 -14.99 -4.32
CA SER A 131 -21.35 -15.02 -5.61
C SER A 131 -20.98 -13.80 -6.46
N PRO A 132 -21.11 -13.85 -7.80
CA PRO A 132 -20.81 -12.71 -8.68
C PRO A 132 -21.49 -11.40 -8.24
N GLU A 133 -22.75 -11.48 -7.80
CA GLU A 133 -23.59 -10.35 -7.39
C GLU A 133 -23.10 -9.71 -6.08
N GLN A 134 -22.53 -10.53 -5.17
CA GLN A 134 -22.08 -10.09 -3.85
C GLN A 134 -20.63 -9.64 -3.83
N ARG A 135 -19.83 -9.96 -4.85
CA ARG A 135 -18.38 -9.69 -4.90
C ARG A 135 -18.06 -8.23 -4.65
N ALA A 136 -18.70 -7.32 -5.37
CA ALA A 136 -18.43 -5.89 -5.23
C ALA A 136 -18.65 -5.39 -3.80
N LYS A 137 -19.76 -5.79 -3.16
CA LYS A 137 -20.07 -5.45 -1.76
C LYS A 137 -19.03 -6.02 -0.80
N ARG A 138 -18.64 -7.29 -0.97
CA ARG A 138 -17.70 -7.99 -0.06
C ARG A 138 -16.27 -7.45 -0.19
N PHE A 139 -15.82 -7.12 -1.40
CA PHE A 139 -14.54 -6.42 -1.58
C PHE A 139 -14.56 -5.01 -1.00
N GLY A 140 -15.69 -4.30 -1.11
CA GLY A 140 -15.88 -3.00 -0.46
C GLY A 140 -15.74 -3.08 1.07
N LEU A 141 -16.34 -4.10 1.69
CA LEU A 141 -16.20 -4.36 3.12
C LEU A 141 -14.77 -4.72 3.51
N LEU A 142 -14.08 -5.54 2.71
CA LEU A 142 -12.68 -5.87 2.94
C LEU A 142 -11.81 -4.62 2.89
N GLY A 143 -12.02 -3.76 1.89
CA GLY A 143 -11.34 -2.46 1.78
C GLY A 143 -11.63 -1.53 2.96
N ALA A 144 -12.86 -1.54 3.48
CA ALA A 144 -13.21 -0.78 4.69
C ALA A 144 -12.44 -1.29 5.93
N MET A 145 -12.31 -2.61 6.11
CA MET A 145 -11.52 -3.18 7.21
C MET A 145 -10.03 -2.83 7.08
N MET A 146 -9.49 -2.87 5.86
CA MET A 146 -8.12 -2.40 5.60
C MET A 146 -7.95 -0.92 5.98
N GLY A 147 -8.90 -0.07 5.60
CA GLY A 147 -8.88 1.36 5.93
C GLY A 147 -8.95 1.62 7.44
N VAL A 148 -9.84 0.93 8.16
CA VAL A 148 -9.96 1.05 9.62
C VAL A 148 -8.66 0.62 10.31
N GLY A 149 -8.08 -0.52 9.90
CA GLY A 149 -6.79 -0.98 10.44
C GLY A 149 -5.68 0.05 10.20
N PHE A 150 -5.63 0.63 9.00
CA PHE A 150 -4.65 1.66 8.64
C PHE A 150 -4.86 3.01 9.33
N ILE A 151 -6.06 3.31 9.85
CA ILE A 151 -6.33 4.49 10.67
C ILE A 151 -5.86 4.25 12.11
N ILE A 152 -6.25 3.10 12.70
CA ILE A 152 -5.96 2.78 14.10
C ILE A 152 -4.47 2.50 14.32
N GLY A 153 -3.85 1.75 13.38
CA GLY A 153 -2.47 1.30 13.51
C GLY A 153 -1.48 2.41 13.80
N PRO A 154 -1.37 3.45 12.96
CA PRO A 154 -0.38 4.51 13.17
C PRO A 154 -0.56 5.31 14.46
N VAL A 155 -1.82 5.55 14.92
CA VAL A 155 -2.05 6.21 16.23
C VAL A 155 -1.48 5.35 17.35
N VAL A 156 -1.87 4.09 17.39
CA VAL A 156 -1.43 3.16 18.43
C VAL A 156 0.09 2.99 18.37
N GLY A 157 0.64 2.83 17.17
CA GLY A 157 2.08 2.70 16.97
C GLY A 157 2.86 3.95 17.38
N GLY A 158 2.35 5.14 17.04
CA GLY A 158 2.95 6.42 17.42
C GLY A 158 2.97 6.63 18.93
N LEU A 159 1.82 6.46 19.60
CA LEU A 159 1.70 6.58 21.06
C LEU A 159 2.58 5.58 21.80
N MET A 160 2.59 4.31 21.40
CA MET A 160 3.44 3.30 22.02
C MET A 160 4.92 3.53 21.71
N GLY A 161 5.26 3.97 20.49
CA GLY A 161 6.61 4.29 20.07
C GLY A 161 7.21 5.48 20.83
N ALA A 162 6.38 6.44 21.26
CA ALA A 162 6.80 7.54 22.13
C ALA A 162 7.21 7.06 23.54
N ILE A 163 6.62 5.95 24.03
CA ILE A 163 6.97 5.35 25.32
C ILE A 163 8.23 4.49 25.17
N ASN A 164 8.25 3.59 24.19
CA ASN A 164 9.37 2.71 23.88
C ASN A 164 9.29 2.23 22.43
N LEU A 165 10.39 2.36 21.68
CA LEU A 165 10.45 2.04 20.26
C LEU A 165 10.19 0.56 19.93
N HIS A 166 10.39 -0.36 20.88
CA HIS A 166 10.18 -1.79 20.66
C HIS A 166 8.74 -2.24 20.93
N LEU A 167 7.96 -1.51 21.76
CA LEU A 167 6.57 -1.87 22.12
C LEU A 167 5.65 -2.04 20.92
N PRO A 168 5.67 -1.16 19.90
CA PRO A 168 4.83 -1.32 18.70
C PRO A 168 5.07 -2.64 17.96
N PHE A 169 6.32 -3.11 17.93
CA PHE A 169 6.67 -4.37 17.26
C PHE A 169 6.21 -5.59 18.07
N TYR A 170 6.30 -5.56 19.40
CA TYR A 170 5.72 -6.59 20.26
C TYR A 170 4.20 -6.65 20.12
N LEU A 171 3.53 -5.48 20.06
CA LEU A 171 2.10 -5.43 19.82
C LEU A 171 1.72 -6.01 18.45
N ALA A 172 2.42 -5.59 17.39
CA ALA A 172 2.19 -6.11 16.03
C ALA A 172 2.41 -7.63 15.95
N GLY A 173 3.48 -8.13 16.59
CA GLY A 173 3.74 -9.57 16.72
C GLY A 173 2.63 -10.30 17.47
N GLY A 174 2.17 -9.75 18.59
CA GLY A 174 1.07 -10.28 19.38
C GLY A 174 -0.26 -10.30 18.60
N LEU A 175 -0.62 -9.22 17.91
CA LEU A 175 -1.78 -9.15 17.04
C LEU A 175 -1.72 -10.19 15.92
N THR A 176 -0.57 -10.36 15.30
CA THR A 176 -0.38 -11.33 14.23
C THR A 176 -0.44 -12.77 14.76
N LEU A 177 0.07 -13.03 15.96
CA LEU A 177 -0.07 -14.33 16.63
C LEU A 177 -1.54 -14.60 16.99
N LEU A 178 -2.27 -13.63 17.50
CA LEU A 178 -3.73 -13.74 17.72
C LEU A 178 -4.45 -14.06 16.41
N ASN A 179 -4.06 -13.40 15.32
CA ASN A 179 -4.62 -13.65 13.99
C ASN A 179 -4.29 -15.06 13.48
N LEU A 180 -3.09 -15.56 13.74
CA LEU A 180 -2.70 -16.95 13.45
C LEU A 180 -3.56 -17.94 14.24
N LEU A 181 -3.71 -17.76 15.55
CA LEU A 181 -4.54 -18.62 16.41
C LEU A 181 -6.01 -18.57 15.98
N TYR A 182 -6.54 -17.37 15.77
CA TYR A 182 -7.90 -17.16 15.29
C TYR A 182 -8.13 -17.86 13.95
N GLY A 183 -7.24 -17.68 12.97
CA GLY A 183 -7.31 -18.34 11.67
C GLY A 183 -7.17 -19.87 11.77
N TYR A 184 -6.34 -20.35 12.71
CA TYR A 184 -6.19 -21.78 12.94
C TYR A 184 -7.46 -22.44 13.47
N PHE A 185 -8.15 -21.82 14.45
CA PHE A 185 -9.32 -22.43 15.06
C PHE A 185 -10.63 -22.11 14.35
N VAL A 186 -10.72 -20.98 13.65
CA VAL A 186 -12.01 -20.43 13.21
C VAL A 186 -12.13 -20.31 11.69
N LEU A 187 -11.03 -20.01 10.96
CA LEU A 187 -11.10 -19.78 9.53
C LEU A 187 -11.27 -21.09 8.75
N PRO A 188 -12.39 -21.32 8.02
CA PRO A 188 -12.56 -22.49 7.17
C PRO A 188 -11.73 -22.39 5.89
N GLU A 189 -11.49 -23.52 5.21
CA GLU A 189 -10.90 -23.51 3.87
C GLU A 189 -11.92 -23.04 2.82
N SER A 190 -11.51 -22.08 1.97
CA SER A 190 -12.36 -21.55 0.92
C SER A 190 -12.21 -22.27 -0.42
N LEU A 191 -11.01 -22.86 -0.68
CA LEU A 191 -10.70 -23.50 -1.96
C LEU A 191 -10.85 -25.02 -1.86
N PRO A 192 -11.93 -25.60 -2.44
CA PRO A 192 -12.14 -27.04 -2.46
C PRO A 192 -11.00 -27.79 -3.19
N LEU A 193 -10.77 -29.05 -2.83
CA LEU A 193 -9.69 -29.87 -3.39
C LEU A 193 -9.78 -30.02 -4.90
N ASP A 194 -10.98 -30.16 -5.44
CA ASP A 194 -11.27 -30.29 -6.87
C ASP A 194 -10.97 -29.03 -7.70
N LYS A 195 -10.87 -27.87 -7.04
CA LYS A 195 -10.54 -26.58 -7.67
C LYS A 195 -9.09 -26.16 -7.52
N ARG A 196 -8.28 -26.96 -6.80
CA ARG A 196 -6.86 -26.68 -6.62
C ARG A 196 -6.08 -26.92 -7.91
N LYS A 197 -5.11 -26.04 -8.18
CA LYS A 197 -4.26 -26.11 -9.36
C LYS A 197 -2.88 -26.67 -9.00
N PRO A 198 -2.23 -27.44 -9.88
CA PRO A 198 -0.84 -27.81 -9.68
C PRO A 198 0.03 -26.54 -9.63
N PHE A 199 1.05 -26.56 -8.77
CA PHE A 199 1.99 -25.45 -8.68
C PHE A 199 2.83 -25.35 -9.95
N ALA A 200 2.90 -24.16 -10.54
CA ALA A 200 3.77 -23.86 -11.65
C ALA A 200 4.56 -22.56 -11.38
N TRP A 201 5.89 -22.64 -11.45
CA TRP A 201 6.78 -21.46 -11.29
C TRP A 201 6.43 -20.31 -12.25
N ARG A 202 5.86 -20.63 -13.40
CA ARG A 202 5.39 -19.65 -14.37
C ARG A 202 4.28 -18.75 -13.84
N ASP A 203 3.47 -19.24 -12.92
CA ASP A 203 2.36 -18.48 -12.32
C ASP A 203 2.82 -17.61 -11.14
N ALA A 204 3.96 -17.93 -10.55
CA ALA A 204 4.63 -17.17 -9.51
C ALA A 204 5.53 -16.02 -10.05
N ASN A 205 5.55 -15.78 -11.38
CA ASN A 205 6.45 -14.79 -12.00
C ASN A 205 5.78 -13.42 -12.18
N PRO A 206 6.15 -12.39 -11.39
CA PRO A 206 5.56 -11.05 -11.49
C PRO A 206 5.90 -10.33 -12.81
N ILE A 207 7.05 -10.67 -13.44
CA ILE A 207 7.49 -10.06 -14.71
C ILE A 207 6.56 -10.43 -15.87
N LYS A 208 5.97 -11.64 -15.82
CA LYS A 208 4.98 -12.06 -16.84
C LYS A 208 3.75 -11.16 -16.85
N ALA A 209 3.28 -10.74 -15.67
CA ALA A 209 2.16 -9.83 -15.57
C ALA A 209 2.49 -8.43 -16.14
N LEU A 210 3.71 -7.93 -15.88
CA LEU A 210 4.19 -6.65 -16.44
C LEU A 210 4.30 -6.69 -17.98
N ARG A 211 4.74 -7.80 -18.57
CA ARG A 211 4.75 -7.97 -20.05
C ARG A 211 3.33 -7.89 -20.65
N GLY A 212 2.32 -8.34 -19.94
CA GLY A 212 0.93 -8.21 -20.34
C GLY A 212 0.47 -6.75 -20.50
N LEU A 213 0.96 -5.83 -19.65
CA LEU A 213 0.68 -4.38 -19.78
C LEU A 213 1.26 -3.79 -21.06
N ALA A 214 2.46 -4.18 -21.44
CA ALA A 214 3.12 -3.69 -22.65
C ALA A 214 2.38 -4.12 -23.95
N GLN A 215 1.57 -5.18 -23.89
CA GLN A 215 0.80 -5.70 -25.03
C GLN A 215 -0.57 -5.05 -25.18
N LEU A 216 -1.04 -4.27 -24.20
CA LEU A 216 -2.32 -3.57 -24.27
C LEU A 216 -2.22 -2.37 -25.22
N LYS A 217 -2.79 -2.51 -26.43
CA LYS A 217 -2.81 -1.45 -27.42
C LYS A 217 -3.73 -0.30 -26.97
N GLY A 218 -3.25 0.95 -27.15
CA GLY A 218 -4.03 2.17 -26.90
C GLY A 218 -4.07 2.67 -25.44
N VAL A 219 -3.69 1.87 -24.44
CA VAL A 219 -3.71 2.27 -23.02
C VAL A 219 -2.32 2.68 -22.45
N GLY A 220 -1.28 2.67 -23.29
CA GLY A 220 0.09 3.01 -22.87
C GLY A 220 0.22 4.30 -22.05
N PRO A 221 -0.38 5.43 -22.47
CA PRO A 221 -0.33 6.66 -21.68
C PRO A 221 -1.02 6.53 -20.30
N LEU A 222 -2.13 5.77 -20.19
CA LEU A 222 -2.78 5.51 -18.89
C LEU A 222 -1.91 4.63 -17.98
N VAL A 223 -1.19 3.67 -18.54
CA VAL A 223 -0.18 2.88 -17.81
C VAL A 223 0.93 3.78 -17.31
N GLY A 224 1.39 4.75 -18.12
CA GLY A 224 2.34 5.78 -17.71
C GLY A 224 1.80 6.65 -16.55
N VAL A 225 0.52 7.02 -16.58
CA VAL A 225 -0.14 7.73 -15.47
C VAL A 225 -0.10 6.90 -14.20
N VAL A 226 -0.42 5.59 -14.25
CA VAL A 226 -0.34 4.69 -13.09
C VAL A 226 1.10 4.59 -12.57
N ALA A 227 2.07 4.44 -13.46
CA ALA A 227 3.47 4.31 -13.08
C ALA A 227 3.99 5.57 -12.36
N LEU A 228 3.81 6.76 -12.96
CA LEU A 228 4.31 8.01 -12.38
C LEU A 228 3.57 8.39 -11.10
N SER A 229 2.23 8.28 -11.09
CA SER A 229 1.45 8.56 -9.88
C SER A 229 1.70 7.55 -8.77
N GLY A 230 1.82 6.26 -9.12
CA GLY A 230 2.18 5.20 -8.18
C GLY A 230 3.58 5.41 -7.60
N LEU A 231 4.56 5.75 -8.45
CA LEU A 231 5.91 6.06 -8.00
C LEU A 231 5.91 7.23 -7.00
N ALA A 232 5.25 8.34 -7.33
CA ALA A 232 5.13 9.50 -6.45
C ALA A 232 4.48 9.12 -5.10
N GLN A 233 3.42 8.29 -5.13
CA GLN A 233 2.74 7.81 -3.93
C GLN A 233 3.64 6.94 -3.04
N PHE A 234 4.39 6.00 -3.63
CA PHE A 234 5.30 5.14 -2.87
C PHE A 234 6.54 5.89 -2.38
N VAL A 235 7.04 6.88 -3.12
CA VAL A 235 8.10 7.79 -2.62
C VAL A 235 7.59 8.56 -1.41
N LEU A 236 6.37 9.14 -1.48
CA LEU A 236 5.72 9.79 -0.35
C LEU A 236 5.70 8.89 0.88
N TYR A 237 5.21 7.65 0.75
CA TYR A 237 5.15 6.70 1.87
C TYR A 237 6.52 6.38 2.45
N THR A 238 7.54 6.30 1.60
CA THR A 238 8.91 6.03 2.03
C THR A 238 9.49 7.19 2.84
N VAL A 239 9.30 8.43 2.40
CA VAL A 239 9.99 9.57 2.99
C VAL A 239 9.18 10.29 4.07
N TRP A 240 7.87 10.06 4.19
CA TRP A 240 6.95 10.84 5.04
C TRP A 240 7.46 11.01 6.47
N VAL A 241 7.74 9.91 7.16
CA VAL A 241 8.14 9.92 8.57
C VAL A 241 9.52 10.56 8.74
N LEU A 242 10.48 10.20 7.88
CA LEU A 242 11.84 10.75 7.91
C LEU A 242 11.85 12.25 7.58
N TYR A 243 11.10 12.66 6.57
CA TYR A 243 10.98 14.05 6.18
C TYR A 243 10.44 14.92 7.34
N ASN A 244 9.36 14.45 7.97
CA ASN A 244 8.75 15.16 9.09
C ASN A 244 9.71 15.24 10.28
N ALA A 245 10.47 14.16 10.54
CA ALA A 245 11.49 14.16 11.59
C ALA A 245 12.63 15.14 11.27
N PHE A 246 13.14 15.16 10.03
CA PHE A 246 14.26 16.02 9.65
C PHE A 246 13.86 17.49 9.57
N LYS A 247 12.66 17.78 9.07
CA LYS A 247 12.22 19.16 8.83
C LYS A 247 11.55 19.82 10.03
N PHE A 248 10.77 19.07 10.80
CA PHE A 248 9.96 19.60 11.89
C PHE A 248 10.34 19.03 13.27
N GLY A 249 11.26 18.06 13.33
CA GLY A 249 11.62 17.39 14.57
C GLY A 249 10.54 16.44 15.12
N TRP A 250 9.61 15.95 14.25
CA TRP A 250 8.53 15.08 14.67
C TRP A 250 9.04 13.69 15.10
N GLY A 251 8.52 13.23 16.24
CA GLY A 251 8.72 11.87 16.72
C GLY A 251 7.71 10.86 16.16
N ALA A 252 7.62 9.71 16.81
CA ALA A 252 6.68 8.66 16.44
C ALA A 252 5.21 9.09 16.64
N GLU A 253 4.93 9.87 17.68
CA GLU A 253 3.59 10.31 18.06
C GLU A 253 2.99 11.25 17.01
N GLU A 254 3.67 12.34 16.65
CA GLU A 254 3.19 13.30 15.66
C GLU A 254 3.06 12.65 14.28
N ASN A 255 4.00 11.79 13.91
CA ASN A 255 3.90 11.00 12.69
C ASN A 255 2.71 10.04 12.72
N GLY A 256 2.42 9.43 13.86
CA GLY A 256 1.23 8.59 14.06
C GLY A 256 -0.07 9.37 13.79
N TYR A 257 -0.22 10.57 14.36
CA TYR A 257 -1.39 11.43 14.12
C TYR A 257 -1.50 11.86 12.66
N SER A 258 -0.39 12.23 12.01
CA SER A 258 -0.40 12.66 10.62
C SER A 258 -0.81 11.54 9.65
N LEU A 259 -0.29 10.33 9.86
CA LEU A 259 -0.66 9.15 9.06
C LEU A 259 -2.14 8.77 9.27
N THR A 260 -2.64 8.93 10.49
CA THR A 260 -4.06 8.74 10.78
C THR A 260 -4.91 9.77 10.03
N ALA A 261 -4.53 11.04 10.01
CA ALA A 261 -5.23 12.07 9.23
C ALA A 261 -5.27 11.71 7.74
N VAL A 262 -4.17 11.18 7.18
CA VAL A 262 -4.12 10.65 5.81
C VAL A 262 -5.09 9.47 5.64
N GLY A 263 -5.11 8.54 6.59
CA GLY A 263 -6.01 7.38 6.57
C GLY A 263 -7.49 7.78 6.64
N VAL A 264 -7.86 8.68 7.54
CA VAL A 264 -9.22 9.22 7.64
C VAL A 264 -9.63 9.91 6.34
N THR A 265 -8.75 10.72 5.77
CA THR A 265 -8.98 11.40 4.49
C THR A 265 -9.20 10.39 3.36
N ALA A 266 -8.41 9.34 3.29
CA ALA A 266 -8.56 8.28 2.28
C ALA A 266 -9.93 7.58 2.39
N VAL A 267 -10.38 7.26 3.61
CA VAL A 267 -11.71 6.66 3.86
C VAL A 267 -12.83 7.63 3.49
N LEU A 268 -12.72 8.91 3.84
CA LEU A 268 -13.70 9.94 3.47
C LEU A 268 -13.80 10.10 1.94
N VAL A 269 -12.67 10.14 1.24
CA VAL A 269 -12.67 10.29 -0.21
C VAL A 269 -13.27 9.05 -0.88
N GLN A 270 -12.81 7.86 -0.53
CA GLN A 270 -13.25 6.62 -1.19
C GLN A 270 -14.64 6.17 -0.75
N GLY A 271 -14.97 6.30 0.54
CA GLY A 271 -16.24 5.85 1.10
C GLY A 271 -17.40 6.84 0.95
N VAL A 272 -17.13 8.14 1.04
CA VAL A 272 -18.17 9.16 1.09
C VAL A 272 -18.19 10.02 -0.17
N LEU A 273 -17.04 10.55 -0.60
CA LEU A 273 -17.00 11.54 -1.69
C LEU A 273 -17.00 10.92 -3.08
N MET A 274 -16.44 9.73 -3.27
CA MET A 274 -16.29 9.12 -4.61
C MET A 274 -17.64 8.89 -5.30
N GLY A 275 -18.66 8.44 -4.56
CA GLY A 275 -20.01 8.24 -5.10
C GLY A 275 -20.65 9.52 -5.67
N PRO A 276 -20.79 10.59 -4.90
CA PRO A 276 -21.27 11.90 -5.36
C PRO A 276 -20.42 12.50 -6.48
N LEU A 277 -19.08 12.38 -6.39
CA LEU A 277 -18.18 12.89 -7.43
C LEU A 277 -18.38 12.19 -8.77
N LEU A 278 -18.55 10.86 -8.80
CA LEU A 278 -18.81 10.10 -10.02
C LEU A 278 -20.20 10.37 -10.63
N LYS A 279 -21.19 10.80 -9.80
CA LYS A 279 -22.48 11.28 -10.31
C LYS A 279 -22.38 12.63 -11.00
N ARG A 280 -21.46 13.49 -10.56
CA ARG A 280 -21.33 14.87 -11.05
C ARG A 280 -20.26 15.04 -12.13
N PHE A 281 -19.18 14.24 -12.05
CA PHE A 281 -18.03 14.35 -12.94
C PHE A 281 -17.72 13.01 -13.61
N LYS A 282 -17.37 13.04 -14.90
CA LYS A 282 -16.85 11.87 -15.61
C LYS A 282 -15.49 11.44 -15.01
N PRO A 283 -15.13 10.14 -15.01
CA PRO A 283 -13.84 9.65 -14.49
C PRO A 283 -12.62 10.40 -15.04
N GLN A 284 -12.65 10.81 -16.32
CA GLN A 284 -11.60 11.58 -16.97
C GLN A 284 -11.33 12.93 -16.29
N ARG A 285 -12.40 13.66 -15.93
CA ARG A 285 -12.28 14.93 -15.20
C ARG A 285 -11.74 14.71 -13.80
N LEU A 286 -12.17 13.64 -13.14
CA LEU A 286 -11.66 13.28 -11.80
C LEU A 286 -10.16 12.95 -11.83
N VAL A 287 -9.67 12.28 -12.89
CA VAL A 287 -8.23 12.05 -13.06
C VAL A 287 -7.48 13.38 -13.15
N ILE A 288 -7.93 14.31 -14.01
CA ILE A 288 -7.27 15.62 -14.17
C ILE A 288 -7.30 16.41 -12.85
N MET A 289 -8.49 16.55 -12.23
CA MET A 289 -8.64 17.28 -10.96
C MET A 289 -7.79 16.68 -9.84
N GLY A 290 -7.77 15.34 -9.76
CA GLY A 290 -6.97 14.63 -8.78
C GLY A 290 -5.46 14.79 -8.99
N LEU A 291 -4.98 14.72 -10.24
CA LEU A 291 -3.57 14.92 -10.57
C LEU A 291 -3.10 16.36 -10.30
N VAL A 292 -3.94 17.37 -10.62
CA VAL A 292 -3.68 18.77 -10.26
C VAL A 292 -3.62 18.94 -8.74
N SER A 293 -4.59 18.40 -8.01
CA SER A 293 -4.62 18.41 -6.55
C SER A 293 -3.37 17.76 -5.95
N SER A 294 -2.96 16.58 -6.49
CA SER A 294 -1.77 15.89 -6.02
C SER A 294 -0.48 16.63 -6.35
N ALA A 295 -0.34 17.18 -7.56
CA ALA A 295 0.84 17.97 -7.91
C ALA A 295 0.99 19.18 -7.00
N LEU A 296 -0.10 19.92 -6.76
CA LEU A 296 -0.12 21.04 -5.84
C LEU A 296 0.14 20.59 -4.39
N GLY A 297 -0.52 19.53 -3.93
CA GLY A 297 -0.35 19.01 -2.57
C GLY A 297 1.09 18.61 -2.29
N TYR A 298 1.72 17.88 -3.18
CA TYR A 298 3.14 17.49 -3.03
C TYR A 298 4.07 18.70 -3.04
N PHE A 299 3.83 19.67 -3.92
CA PHE A 299 4.60 20.91 -3.91
C PHE A 299 4.47 21.65 -2.57
N LEU A 300 3.25 21.81 -2.06
CA LEU A 300 2.98 22.49 -0.80
C LEU A 300 3.58 21.73 0.41
N TRP A 301 3.56 20.40 0.44
CA TRP A 301 4.25 19.62 1.46
C TRP A 301 5.77 19.88 1.44
N GLY A 302 6.39 19.90 0.26
CA GLY A 302 7.81 20.24 0.13
C GLY A 302 8.13 21.65 0.61
N ALA A 303 7.25 22.62 0.33
CA ALA A 303 7.40 24.02 0.69
C ALA A 303 6.96 24.36 2.13
N ALA A 304 6.31 23.43 2.85
CA ALA A 304 5.82 23.65 4.20
C ALA A 304 6.96 24.06 5.15
N THR A 305 6.75 25.11 5.94
CA THR A 305 7.72 25.62 6.92
C THR A 305 7.37 25.28 8.36
N GLN A 306 6.12 24.88 8.60
CA GLN A 306 5.61 24.53 9.93
C GLN A 306 4.81 23.22 9.89
N GLY A 307 4.87 22.43 10.95
CA GLY A 307 4.27 21.09 11.00
C GLY A 307 2.74 21.09 10.79
N TRP A 308 2.00 22.10 11.28
CA TRP A 308 0.54 22.18 11.06
C TRP A 308 0.15 22.26 9.57
N MET A 309 1.05 22.82 8.73
CA MET A 309 0.81 22.89 7.28
C MET A 309 0.68 21.52 6.64
N MET A 310 1.32 20.48 7.21
CA MET A 310 1.17 19.10 6.74
C MET A 310 -0.29 18.65 6.77
N TYR A 311 -1.02 18.99 7.85
CA TYR A 311 -2.45 18.67 7.99
C TYR A 311 -3.32 19.51 7.04
N ALA A 312 -3.03 20.81 6.91
CA ALA A 312 -3.78 21.68 5.98
C ALA A 312 -3.66 21.16 4.53
N VAL A 313 -2.47 20.74 4.12
CA VAL A 313 -2.23 20.22 2.77
C VAL A 313 -2.90 18.85 2.57
N ILE A 314 -3.04 17.99 3.60
CA ILE A 314 -3.86 16.77 3.52
C ILE A 314 -5.28 17.14 3.08
N GLY A 315 -5.88 18.21 3.66
CA GLY A 315 -7.19 18.72 3.26
C GLY A 315 -7.23 19.28 1.82
N ILE A 316 -6.20 19.99 1.40
CA ILE A 316 -6.09 20.53 0.02
C ILE A 316 -5.96 19.38 -1.00
N ASN A 317 -5.25 18.31 -0.65
CA ASN A 317 -5.02 17.14 -1.53
C ASN A 317 -6.14 16.10 -1.52
N LEU A 318 -7.33 16.42 -1.02
CA LEU A 318 -8.49 15.50 -0.98
C LEU A 318 -8.77 14.83 -2.34
N LEU A 319 -8.77 15.60 -3.43
CA LEU A 319 -9.05 15.06 -4.75
C LEU A 319 -7.94 14.14 -5.28
N GLY A 320 -6.73 14.23 -4.76
CA GLY A 320 -5.64 13.30 -5.08
C GLY A 320 -6.01 11.84 -4.82
N GLY A 321 -6.81 11.56 -3.78
CA GLY A 321 -7.34 10.24 -3.48
C GLY A 321 -8.26 9.63 -4.55
N THR A 322 -8.75 10.43 -5.51
CA THR A 322 -9.61 9.94 -6.61
C THR A 322 -8.82 9.38 -7.80
N VAL A 323 -7.52 9.69 -7.92
CA VAL A 323 -6.70 9.37 -9.11
C VAL A 323 -6.67 7.87 -9.37
N THR A 324 -6.26 7.08 -8.38
CA THR A 324 -6.07 5.64 -8.52
C THR A 324 -7.34 4.94 -8.99
N ALA A 325 -8.47 5.17 -8.32
CA ALA A 325 -9.74 4.55 -8.66
C ALA A 325 -10.25 4.98 -10.04
N SER A 326 -10.09 6.27 -10.39
CA SER A 326 -10.54 6.81 -11.67
C SER A 326 -9.68 6.30 -12.84
N VAL A 327 -8.35 6.22 -12.69
CA VAL A 327 -7.47 5.67 -13.74
C VAL A 327 -7.68 4.18 -13.91
N GLN A 328 -7.85 3.42 -12.81
CA GLN A 328 -8.19 1.99 -12.89
C GLN A 328 -9.52 1.75 -13.60
N SER A 329 -10.53 2.59 -13.36
CA SER A 329 -11.80 2.55 -14.07
C SER A 329 -11.62 2.77 -15.58
N LEU A 330 -10.79 3.75 -15.98
CA LEU A 330 -10.51 4.02 -17.40
C LEU A 330 -9.77 2.86 -18.07
N ILE A 331 -8.77 2.30 -17.42
CA ILE A 331 -8.02 1.14 -17.93
C ILE A 331 -8.94 -0.08 -18.05
N SER A 332 -9.77 -0.33 -17.02
CA SER A 332 -10.74 -1.42 -17.03
C SER A 332 -11.77 -1.29 -18.15
N SER A 333 -12.22 -0.06 -18.43
CA SER A 333 -13.18 0.21 -19.53
C SER A 333 -12.57 0.09 -20.93
N ALA A 334 -11.24 0.30 -21.04
CA ALA A 334 -10.51 0.17 -22.29
C ALA A 334 -10.02 -1.27 -22.56
N ALA A 335 -10.05 -2.13 -21.55
CA ALA A 335 -9.68 -3.54 -21.70
C ALA A 335 -10.89 -4.38 -22.14
N ASP A 336 -10.66 -5.35 -23.05
CA ASP A 336 -11.67 -6.34 -23.37
C ASP A 336 -12.11 -7.11 -22.12
N SER A 337 -13.41 -7.41 -22.03
CA SER A 337 -14.00 -8.16 -20.90
C SER A 337 -13.31 -9.51 -20.63
N ARG A 338 -12.74 -10.14 -21.66
CA ARG A 338 -11.97 -11.39 -21.56
C ARG A 338 -10.60 -11.20 -20.88
N ASN A 339 -10.00 -10.00 -20.98
CA ASN A 339 -8.66 -9.69 -20.52
C ASN A 339 -8.62 -8.81 -19.26
N GLN A 340 -9.78 -8.42 -18.72
CA GLN A 340 -9.90 -7.47 -17.62
C GLN A 340 -9.12 -7.93 -16.36
N GLY A 341 -9.21 -9.22 -16.00
CA GLY A 341 -8.47 -9.78 -14.86
C GLY A 341 -6.95 -9.73 -15.07
N GLN A 342 -6.49 -10.03 -16.29
CA GLN A 342 -5.07 -9.95 -16.63
C GLN A 342 -4.57 -8.49 -16.58
N THR A 343 -5.36 -7.56 -17.07
CA THR A 343 -5.06 -6.12 -17.05
C THR A 343 -4.94 -5.60 -15.62
N MET A 344 -5.89 -5.94 -14.75
CA MET A 344 -5.84 -5.52 -13.34
C MET A 344 -4.68 -6.17 -12.57
N GLY A 345 -4.38 -7.44 -12.84
CA GLY A 345 -3.21 -8.13 -12.30
C GLY A 345 -1.90 -7.46 -12.72
N ALA A 346 -1.83 -6.99 -13.96
CA ALA A 346 -0.67 -6.31 -14.49
C ALA A 346 -0.50 -4.88 -13.89
N VAL A 347 -1.60 -4.15 -13.64
CA VAL A 347 -1.58 -2.88 -12.89
C VAL A 347 -1.09 -3.09 -11.45
N SER A 348 -1.54 -4.17 -10.79
CA SER A 348 -1.07 -4.53 -9.44
C SER A 348 0.43 -4.84 -9.42
N SER A 349 0.94 -5.56 -10.42
CA SER A 349 2.38 -5.85 -10.55
C SER A 349 3.20 -4.59 -10.79
N LEU A 350 2.67 -3.62 -11.56
CA LEU A 350 3.30 -2.32 -11.76
C LEU A 350 3.39 -1.54 -10.44
N ASN A 351 2.32 -1.52 -9.66
CA ASN A 351 2.33 -0.90 -8.32
C ASN A 351 3.35 -1.59 -7.39
N GLY A 352 3.44 -2.91 -7.42
CA GLY A 352 4.46 -3.66 -6.68
C GLY A 352 5.89 -3.28 -7.09
N LEU A 353 6.13 -3.09 -8.40
CA LEU A 353 7.43 -2.61 -8.90
C LEU A 353 7.71 -1.18 -8.43
N MET A 354 6.72 -0.28 -8.47
CA MET A 354 6.88 1.09 -7.96
C MET A 354 7.19 1.12 -6.46
N ALA A 355 6.63 0.20 -5.68
CA ALA A 355 6.95 0.05 -4.25
C ALA A 355 8.42 -0.35 -4.00
N VAL A 356 9.06 -1.03 -4.95
CA VAL A 356 10.50 -1.36 -4.89
C VAL A 356 11.36 -0.17 -5.35
N VAL A 357 10.97 0.48 -6.45
CA VAL A 357 11.75 1.58 -7.06
C VAL A 357 11.68 2.85 -6.21
N ALA A 358 10.56 3.11 -5.56
CA ALA A 358 10.35 4.35 -4.81
C ALA A 358 11.36 4.59 -3.67
N PRO A 359 11.67 3.61 -2.79
CA PRO A 359 12.72 3.79 -1.79
C PRO A 359 14.12 4.00 -2.39
N MET A 360 14.39 3.42 -3.57
CA MET A 360 15.68 3.60 -4.27
C MET A 360 15.88 5.04 -4.77
N LEU A 361 14.80 5.78 -4.94
CA LEU A 361 14.84 7.19 -5.37
C LEU A 361 14.59 8.14 -4.19
N GLY A 362 13.56 7.89 -3.38
CA GLY A 362 13.13 8.78 -2.31
C GLY A 362 14.13 8.88 -1.16
N ALA A 363 14.69 7.75 -0.71
CA ALA A 363 15.62 7.76 0.40
C ALA A 363 16.96 8.44 0.07
N PRO A 364 17.63 8.20 -1.08
CA PRO A 364 18.81 8.94 -1.46
C PRO A 364 18.57 10.44 -1.68
N LEU A 365 17.42 10.82 -2.26
CA LEU A 365 17.05 12.23 -2.40
C LEU A 365 16.93 12.93 -1.04
N LEU A 366 16.31 12.26 -0.06
CA LEU A 366 16.21 12.80 1.29
C LEU A 366 17.57 12.83 1.99
N ALA A 367 18.39 11.79 1.84
CA ALA A 367 19.76 11.75 2.39
C ALA A 367 20.62 12.90 1.86
N ALA A 368 20.53 13.20 0.57
CA ALA A 368 21.30 14.28 -0.06
C ALA A 368 20.98 15.67 0.50
N VAL A 369 19.78 15.89 1.03
CA VAL A 369 19.33 17.18 1.59
C VAL A 369 19.21 17.18 3.10
N SER A 370 19.51 16.10 3.78
CA SER A 370 19.35 15.95 5.23
C SER A 370 20.34 16.81 6.06
N HIS A 371 21.43 17.27 5.43
CA HIS A 371 22.43 18.12 6.07
C HIS A 371 21.98 19.60 6.24
N PHE A 372 20.86 20.01 5.62
CA PHE A 372 20.32 21.34 5.80
C PHE A 372 19.64 21.50 7.16
N PRO A 373 19.64 22.73 7.74
CA PRO A 373 19.00 22.96 9.03
C PRO A 373 17.49 22.74 8.96
N GLN A 374 16.90 22.44 10.11
CA GLN A 374 15.43 22.27 10.22
C GLN A 374 14.70 23.49 9.68
N GLY A 375 13.59 23.25 8.98
CA GLY A 375 12.80 24.30 8.33
C GLY A 375 13.29 24.72 6.94
N ASP A 376 14.50 24.33 6.52
CA ASP A 376 15.01 24.65 5.17
C ASP A 376 14.12 24.02 4.08
N TRP A 377 13.75 24.82 3.07
CA TRP A 377 12.89 24.36 1.99
C TRP A 377 13.51 23.25 1.13
N ARG A 378 14.84 23.18 1.06
CA ARG A 378 15.58 22.16 0.29
C ARG A 378 15.35 20.76 0.81
N ILE A 379 15.05 20.56 2.10
CA ILE A 379 14.64 19.27 2.66
C ILE A 379 13.38 18.74 1.94
N GLY A 380 12.58 19.62 1.33
CA GLY A 380 11.41 19.28 0.52
C GLY A 380 11.70 18.62 -0.84
N ALA A 381 12.97 18.46 -1.24
CA ALA A 381 13.35 17.89 -2.55
C ALA A 381 12.60 16.60 -2.94
N PRO A 382 12.40 15.59 -2.07
CA PRO A 382 11.63 14.40 -2.43
C PRO A 382 10.18 14.71 -2.80
N PHE A 383 9.56 15.68 -2.14
CA PHE A 383 8.18 16.10 -2.43
C PHE A 383 8.09 16.94 -3.71
N PHE A 384 9.08 17.80 -4.00
CA PHE A 384 9.16 18.49 -5.28
C PHE A 384 9.35 17.49 -6.44
N PHE A 385 10.15 16.45 -6.23
CA PHE A 385 10.27 15.34 -7.19
C PHE A 385 8.92 14.63 -7.39
N CYS A 386 8.19 14.31 -6.32
CA CYS A 386 6.84 13.74 -6.42
C CYS A 386 5.87 14.66 -7.16
N SER A 387 5.93 15.98 -6.91
CA SER A 387 5.14 16.97 -7.64
C SER A 387 5.44 16.95 -9.14
N ALA A 388 6.72 16.91 -9.53
CA ALA A 388 7.14 16.79 -10.93
C ALA A 388 6.62 15.50 -11.61
N LEU A 389 6.66 14.37 -10.90
CA LEU A 389 6.06 13.11 -11.39
C LEU A 389 4.55 13.24 -11.61
N GLN A 390 3.83 13.93 -10.71
CA GLN A 390 2.39 14.18 -10.88
C GLN A 390 2.09 15.12 -12.05
N VAL A 391 2.92 16.14 -12.28
CA VAL A 391 2.82 16.99 -13.47
C VAL A 391 3.06 16.17 -14.74
N GLY A 392 4.09 15.32 -14.76
CA GLY A 392 4.33 14.39 -15.89
C GLY A 392 3.13 13.46 -16.14
N SER A 393 2.56 12.93 -15.06
CA SER A 393 1.33 12.11 -15.09
C SER A 393 0.14 12.90 -15.67
N LEU A 394 -0.03 14.15 -15.26
CA LEU A 394 -1.07 15.04 -15.77
C LEU A 394 -0.90 15.28 -17.27
N VAL A 395 0.31 15.55 -17.74
CA VAL A 395 0.59 15.72 -19.18
C VAL A 395 0.20 14.47 -19.96
N LEU A 396 0.61 13.28 -19.50
CA LEU A 396 0.22 12.01 -20.15
C LEU A 396 -1.30 11.80 -20.18
N ALA A 397 -1.98 12.12 -19.08
CA ALA A 397 -3.43 12.00 -18.98
C ALA A 397 -4.13 12.95 -19.98
N VAL A 398 -3.71 14.21 -20.06
CA VAL A 398 -4.26 15.20 -21.00
C VAL A 398 -4.02 14.78 -22.46
N LEU A 399 -2.80 14.31 -22.79
CA LEU A 399 -2.48 13.83 -24.13
C LEU A 399 -3.34 12.62 -24.54
N TYR A 400 -3.55 11.69 -23.61
CA TYR A 400 -4.42 10.55 -23.83
C TYR A 400 -5.87 10.97 -24.11
N LEU A 401 -6.42 11.85 -23.26
CA LEU A 401 -7.82 12.30 -23.38
C LEU A 401 -8.08 13.14 -24.64
N ARG A 402 -7.09 13.91 -25.10
CA ARG A 402 -7.19 14.65 -26.38
C ARG A 402 -7.22 13.71 -27.59
N ARG A 403 -6.52 12.57 -27.54
CA ARG A 403 -6.50 11.59 -28.63
C ARG A 403 -7.72 10.66 -28.65
N HIS A 404 -8.42 10.56 -27.53
CA HIS A 404 -9.59 9.71 -27.38
C HIS A 404 -10.79 10.54 -26.87
N PRO A 405 -11.25 11.53 -27.65
CA PRO A 405 -12.42 12.31 -27.27
C PRO A 405 -13.64 11.37 -27.24
N GLN A 406 -14.27 11.22 -26.08
CA GLN A 406 -15.55 10.49 -26.02
C GLN A 406 -16.64 11.37 -26.61
N SER A 407 -17.50 10.77 -27.43
CA SER A 407 -18.71 11.43 -27.93
C SER A 407 -19.52 12.01 -26.77
N PRO A 408 -20.10 13.20 -26.91
CA PRO A 408 -21.00 13.75 -25.91
C PRO A 408 -22.19 12.79 -25.72
N ARG A 409 -22.37 12.30 -24.49
CA ARG A 409 -23.66 11.74 -24.07
C ARG A 409 -24.46 12.86 -23.46
#